data_47ca59659516504ec9eba67a1146c74b
#
_entry.id   47ca59659516504ec9eba67a1146c74b
#
_cell.length_a   1.000
_cell.length_b   1.000
_cell.length_c   1.000
_cell.angle_alpha   90.00
_cell.angle_beta   90.00
_cell.angle_gamma   90.00
#
_symmetry.space_group_name_H-M   'P 1'
#
loop_
_entity.id
_entity.type
_entity.pdbx_description
1 polymer ?
#
loop_
_entity_poly.entity_id
_entity_poly.type
_entity_poly.pdbx_seq_one_letter_code
_entity_poly.pdbx_strand_id
1 'polypeptide(L)'
;NQETQNYLKRLGVKKIKFVGNLKYFKNDKQSLKKNVQKYFKNKKVFCAASTHYNEEKIIGKLHLKLKKKFKNLITILVPRHINRSEDIKQELRKLKLIVTERSSGHKPSENCDVYIVNTYGEMSKFLRLSNVTFIGGSLVNHGGQNPLEAVRMGNYVMHGKKVNNFKEIYKELKSLKITSEIKNIDQMEKVFVKNHNYKISNSKLNKINYLGAKIFENNVKEIKNYL
;
A
#
# COMPACT_ATOMS: atom_id res chain seq x y z
N ASN A 1 9.45 1.40 18.95
CA ASN A 1 8.19 1.14 19.61
C ASN A 1 8.43 0.65 21.05
N GLN A 2 7.37 0.47 21.83
CA GLN A 2 7.45 0.02 23.21
C GLN A 2 8.12 -1.35 23.37
N GLU A 3 7.84 -2.27 22.45
CA GLU A 3 8.46 -3.61 22.46
C GLU A 3 9.98 -3.52 22.28
N THR A 4 10.44 -2.66 21.35
CA THR A 4 11.88 -2.39 21.12
C THR A 4 12.52 -1.76 22.36
N GLN A 5 11.86 -0.81 23.03
CA GLN A 5 12.37 -0.24 24.28
C GLN A 5 12.53 -1.31 25.37
N ASN A 6 11.51 -2.16 25.54
CA ASN A 6 11.55 -3.24 26.52
C ASN A 6 12.68 -4.25 26.23
N TYR A 7 12.87 -4.57 24.95
CA TYR A 7 13.96 -5.45 24.52
C TYR A 7 15.34 -4.83 24.83
N LEU A 8 15.56 -3.56 24.47
CA LEU A 8 16.82 -2.86 24.72
C LEU A 8 17.11 -2.74 26.23
N LYS A 9 16.09 -2.48 27.06
CA LYS A 9 16.24 -2.49 28.51
C LYS A 9 16.71 -3.84 29.06
N ARG A 10 16.17 -4.94 28.53
CA ARG A 10 16.61 -6.30 28.91
C ARG A 10 18.06 -6.58 28.51
N LEU A 11 18.55 -5.92 27.45
CA LEU A 11 19.97 -5.97 27.03
C LEU A 11 20.87 -5.02 27.83
N GLY A 12 20.37 -4.35 28.90
CA GLY A 12 21.14 -3.49 29.77
C GLY A 12 21.31 -2.04 29.30
N VAL A 13 20.61 -1.62 28.23
CA VAL A 13 20.69 -0.23 27.77
C VAL A 13 20.00 0.70 28.78
N LYS A 14 20.78 1.60 29.40
CA LYS A 14 20.31 2.48 30.50
C LYS A 14 19.54 3.70 29.99
N LYS A 15 19.97 4.33 28.88
CA LYS A 15 19.35 5.55 28.34
C LYS A 15 18.64 5.24 27.03
N ILE A 16 17.30 5.17 27.07
CA ILE A 16 16.48 4.93 25.88
C ILE A 16 15.38 5.99 25.85
N LYS A 17 15.34 6.77 24.77
CA LYS A 17 14.28 7.74 24.53
C LYS A 17 13.51 7.37 23.26
N PHE A 18 12.20 7.24 23.36
CA PHE A 18 11.34 7.02 22.21
C PHE A 18 10.71 8.34 21.77
N VAL A 19 11.11 8.84 20.60
CA VAL A 19 10.66 10.13 20.04
C VAL A 19 9.67 9.97 18.89
N GLY A 20 9.18 8.76 18.66
CA GLY A 20 8.23 8.42 17.60
C GLY A 20 8.85 7.64 16.45
N ASN A 21 8.03 7.27 15.48
CA ASN A 21 8.45 6.45 14.35
C ASN A 21 8.60 7.33 13.09
N LEU A 22 9.83 7.57 12.64
CA LEU A 22 10.16 8.38 11.47
C LEU A 22 9.49 7.90 10.17
N LYS A 23 8.95 6.67 10.11
CA LYS A 23 8.16 6.18 8.98
C LYS A 23 6.88 7.00 8.73
N TYR A 24 6.42 7.78 9.72
CA TYR A 24 5.33 8.74 9.52
C TYR A 24 5.75 9.97 8.70
N PHE A 25 7.04 10.26 8.57
CA PHE A 25 7.51 11.41 7.79
C PHE A 25 7.86 10.95 6.37
N LYS A 26 7.20 11.53 5.37
CA LYS A 26 7.58 11.44 3.95
C LYS A 26 6.91 12.58 3.18
N ASN A 27 7.67 13.21 2.29
CA ASN A 27 7.16 14.22 1.37
C ASN A 27 7.27 13.66 -0.06
N ASP A 28 6.15 13.36 -0.71
CA ASP A 28 6.13 12.78 -2.06
C ASP A 28 5.24 13.62 -2.99
N LYS A 29 5.86 14.29 -3.97
CA LYS A 29 5.19 15.19 -4.92
C LYS A 29 5.17 14.67 -6.37
N GLN A 30 5.50 13.41 -6.59
CA GLN A 30 5.62 12.89 -7.96
C GLN A 30 4.26 12.61 -8.61
N SER A 31 4.12 12.94 -9.91
CA SER A 31 2.95 12.66 -10.73
C SER A 31 3.27 11.74 -11.91
N LEU A 32 2.27 11.02 -12.42
CA LEU A 32 2.39 10.25 -13.66
C LEU A 32 2.44 11.16 -14.88
N LYS A 33 3.11 10.69 -15.95
CA LYS A 33 3.01 11.33 -17.27
C LYS A 33 1.56 11.36 -17.75
N LYS A 34 1.12 12.45 -18.39
CA LYS A 34 -0.27 12.67 -18.83
C LYS A 34 -0.84 11.53 -19.69
N ASN A 35 -0.04 10.95 -20.57
CA ASN A 35 -0.47 9.84 -21.45
C ASN A 35 -0.83 8.56 -20.67
N VAL A 36 -0.11 8.24 -19.59
CA VAL A 36 -0.42 7.09 -18.73
C VAL A 36 -1.68 7.39 -17.90
N GLN A 37 -1.81 8.59 -17.36
CA GLN A 37 -3.02 9.01 -16.63
C GLN A 37 -4.29 8.89 -17.48
N LYS A 38 -4.22 9.29 -18.76
CA LYS A 38 -5.35 9.25 -19.69
C LYS A 38 -5.94 7.84 -19.85
N TYR A 39 -5.09 6.80 -19.85
CA TYR A 39 -5.54 5.41 -19.94
C TYR A 39 -6.46 5.00 -18.78
N PHE A 40 -6.19 5.49 -17.57
CA PHE A 40 -6.93 5.13 -16.37
C PHE A 40 -8.19 5.96 -16.12
N LYS A 41 -8.42 7.05 -16.90
CA LYS A 41 -9.48 8.04 -16.64
C LYS A 41 -10.89 7.41 -16.51
N ASN A 42 -11.18 6.39 -17.33
CA ASN A 42 -12.48 5.72 -17.36
C ASN A 42 -12.41 4.29 -16.79
N LYS A 43 -11.36 3.95 -16.05
CA LYS A 43 -11.19 2.65 -15.41
C LYS A 43 -11.52 2.73 -13.93
N LYS A 44 -12.11 1.66 -13.42
CA LYS A 44 -12.15 1.43 -11.97
C LYS A 44 -10.83 0.79 -11.58
N VAL A 45 -10.07 1.44 -10.70
CA VAL A 45 -8.72 0.98 -10.35
C VAL A 45 -8.72 0.37 -8.94
N PHE A 46 -8.17 -0.84 -8.84
CA PHE A 46 -7.77 -1.46 -7.59
C PHE A 46 -6.24 -1.53 -7.54
N CYS A 47 -5.62 -1.13 -6.45
CA CYS A 47 -4.17 -1.21 -6.28
C CYS A 47 -3.80 -2.27 -5.24
N ALA A 48 -2.79 -3.09 -5.54
CA ALA A 48 -2.16 -3.99 -4.60
C ALA A 48 -0.67 -3.63 -4.53
N ALA A 49 -0.25 -3.03 -3.41
CA ALA A 49 1.08 -2.44 -3.27
C ALA A 49 1.98 -3.25 -2.34
N SER A 50 3.25 -3.38 -2.71
CA SER A 50 4.28 -4.11 -1.97
C SER A 50 3.89 -5.56 -1.69
N THR A 51 3.36 -6.25 -2.70
CA THR A 51 2.91 -7.63 -2.59
C THR A 51 4.08 -8.61 -2.47
N HIS A 52 3.83 -9.72 -1.81
CA HIS A 52 4.76 -10.82 -1.60
C HIS A 52 4.22 -12.12 -2.19
N TYR A 53 5.10 -13.12 -2.28
CA TYR A 53 4.76 -14.45 -2.79
C TYR A 53 3.45 -14.98 -2.17
N ASN A 54 2.61 -15.59 -2.99
CA ASN A 54 1.24 -16.04 -2.73
C ASN A 54 0.16 -14.94 -2.63
N GLU A 55 0.50 -13.68 -2.35
CA GLU A 55 -0.49 -12.61 -2.32
C GLU A 55 -0.96 -12.24 -3.73
N GLU A 56 -0.07 -12.29 -4.72
CA GLU A 56 -0.37 -11.93 -6.11
C GLU A 56 -1.44 -12.86 -6.71
N LYS A 57 -1.40 -14.14 -6.41
CA LYS A 57 -2.44 -15.10 -6.82
C LYS A 57 -3.80 -14.78 -6.19
N ILE A 58 -3.81 -14.40 -4.91
CA ILE A 58 -5.03 -13.96 -4.20
C ILE A 58 -5.60 -12.71 -4.89
N ILE A 59 -4.74 -11.75 -5.23
CA ILE A 59 -5.13 -10.52 -5.93
C ILE A 59 -5.69 -10.83 -7.32
N GLY A 60 -5.09 -11.77 -8.07
CA GLY A 60 -5.60 -12.22 -9.36
C GLY A 60 -7.02 -12.83 -9.25
N LYS A 61 -7.23 -13.70 -8.27
CA LYS A 61 -8.56 -14.27 -7.98
C LYS A 61 -9.58 -13.20 -7.58
N LEU A 62 -9.17 -12.21 -6.77
CA LEU A 62 -10.00 -11.07 -6.43
C LEU A 62 -10.38 -10.25 -7.66
N HIS A 63 -9.42 -10.00 -8.56
CA HIS A 63 -9.68 -9.31 -9.83
C HIS A 63 -10.80 -9.98 -10.61
N LEU A 64 -10.73 -11.30 -10.82
CA LEU A 64 -11.77 -12.06 -11.53
C LEU A 64 -13.15 -11.90 -10.88
N LYS A 65 -13.20 -11.87 -9.55
CA LYS A 65 -14.44 -11.69 -8.80
C LYS A 65 -15.00 -10.27 -8.94
N LEU A 66 -14.15 -9.26 -8.83
CA LEU A 66 -14.52 -7.85 -8.99
C LEU A 66 -14.90 -7.51 -10.43
N LYS A 67 -14.26 -8.11 -11.44
CA LYS A 67 -14.54 -7.88 -12.87
C LYS A 67 -15.98 -8.23 -13.25
N LYS A 68 -16.61 -9.18 -12.53
CA LYS A 68 -18.04 -9.51 -12.73
C LYS A 68 -18.94 -8.31 -12.41
N LYS A 69 -18.55 -7.46 -11.44
CA LYS A 69 -19.30 -6.28 -10.99
C LYS A 69 -18.85 -4.98 -11.70
N PHE A 70 -17.56 -4.88 -12.00
CA PHE A 70 -16.94 -3.69 -12.58
C PHE A 70 -16.27 -4.05 -13.91
N LYS A 71 -17.00 -4.00 -15.01
CA LYS A 71 -16.51 -4.39 -16.34
C LYS A 71 -15.25 -3.64 -16.79
N ASN A 72 -15.09 -2.37 -16.37
CA ASN A 72 -13.95 -1.51 -16.65
C ASN A 72 -12.84 -1.58 -15.57
N LEU A 73 -12.85 -2.61 -14.70
CA LEU A 73 -11.83 -2.79 -13.66
C LEU A 73 -10.46 -3.05 -14.27
N ILE A 74 -9.45 -2.42 -13.70
CA ILE A 74 -8.04 -2.79 -13.85
C ILE A 74 -7.38 -2.89 -12.47
N THR A 75 -6.56 -3.91 -12.28
CA THR A 75 -5.74 -4.05 -11.07
C THR A 75 -4.31 -3.58 -11.35
N ILE A 76 -3.83 -2.64 -10.55
CA ILE A 76 -2.42 -2.24 -10.51
C ILE A 76 -1.73 -3.06 -9.42
N LEU A 77 -0.70 -3.81 -9.80
CA LEU A 77 0.06 -4.66 -8.90
C LEU A 77 1.49 -4.14 -8.83
N VAL A 78 1.91 -3.73 -7.62
CA VAL A 78 3.26 -3.24 -7.35
C VAL A 78 3.96 -4.25 -6.44
N PRO A 79 4.77 -5.17 -6.99
CA PRO A 79 5.44 -6.18 -6.18
C PRO A 79 6.53 -5.55 -5.30
N ARG A 80 6.76 -6.11 -4.11
CA ARG A 80 7.86 -5.68 -3.23
C ARG A 80 9.23 -5.95 -3.86
N HIS A 81 9.34 -7.04 -4.60
CA HIS A 81 10.55 -7.49 -5.29
C HIS A 81 10.27 -7.55 -6.80
N ILE A 82 10.77 -6.58 -7.54
CA ILE A 82 10.51 -6.42 -8.98
C ILE A 82 11.11 -7.54 -9.84
N ASN A 83 12.16 -8.20 -9.38
CA ASN A 83 12.79 -9.35 -10.05
C ASN A 83 11.85 -10.57 -10.16
N ARG A 84 10.74 -10.59 -9.42
CA ARG A 84 9.69 -11.63 -9.49
C ARG A 84 8.62 -11.36 -10.53
N SER A 85 8.73 -10.26 -11.29
CA SER A 85 7.64 -9.82 -12.19
C SER A 85 7.27 -10.88 -13.23
N GLU A 86 8.23 -11.61 -13.78
CA GLU A 86 7.93 -12.67 -14.76
C GLU A 86 7.18 -13.85 -14.13
N ASP A 87 7.59 -14.31 -12.95
CA ASP A 87 6.89 -15.38 -12.21
C ASP A 87 5.45 -14.98 -11.89
N ILE A 88 5.27 -13.73 -11.42
CA ILE A 88 3.95 -13.16 -11.11
C ILE A 88 3.09 -13.12 -12.38
N LYS A 89 3.64 -12.70 -13.49
CA LYS A 89 2.95 -12.63 -14.79
C LYS A 89 2.49 -14.01 -15.25
N GLN A 90 3.35 -15.02 -15.14
CA GLN A 90 3.02 -16.40 -15.49
C GLN A 90 1.93 -16.96 -14.58
N GLU A 91 2.00 -16.71 -13.25
CA GLU A 91 0.98 -17.13 -12.29
C GLU A 91 -0.38 -16.50 -12.60
N LEU A 92 -0.43 -15.21 -12.93
CA LEU A 92 -1.65 -14.50 -13.27
C LEU A 92 -2.22 -14.94 -14.64
N ARG A 93 -1.37 -15.25 -15.61
CA ARG A 93 -1.78 -15.81 -16.91
C ARG A 93 -2.42 -17.20 -16.79
N LYS A 94 -1.97 -18.04 -15.83
CA LYS A 94 -2.66 -19.31 -15.51
C LYS A 94 -4.09 -19.10 -15.04
N LEU A 95 -4.42 -17.91 -14.50
CA LEU A 95 -5.79 -17.50 -14.17
C LEU A 95 -6.54 -16.89 -15.37
N LYS A 96 -5.97 -16.95 -16.59
CA LYS A 96 -6.49 -16.37 -17.84
C LYS A 96 -6.64 -14.84 -17.78
N LEU A 97 -5.80 -14.17 -16.98
CA LEU A 97 -5.74 -12.70 -16.90
C LEU A 97 -4.81 -12.14 -17.98
N ILE A 98 -5.20 -11.01 -18.58
CA ILE A 98 -4.37 -10.25 -19.52
C ILE A 98 -3.45 -9.35 -18.70
N VAL A 99 -2.15 -9.62 -18.75
CA VAL A 99 -1.13 -8.96 -17.92
C VAL A 99 -0.17 -8.15 -18.78
N THR A 100 0.03 -6.89 -18.41
CA THR A 100 1.03 -5.99 -19.00
C THR A 100 1.99 -5.49 -17.92
N GLU A 101 3.26 -5.28 -18.28
CA GLU A 101 4.31 -4.80 -17.36
C GLU A 101 4.73 -3.37 -17.67
N ARG A 102 5.05 -2.62 -16.62
CA ARG A 102 5.50 -1.21 -16.71
C ARG A 102 6.89 -1.07 -17.33
N SER A 103 7.83 -1.98 -17.00
CA SER A 103 9.21 -1.96 -17.49
C SER A 103 9.34 -2.12 -19.00
N SER A 104 8.34 -2.70 -19.66
CA SER A 104 8.30 -2.78 -21.14
C SER A 104 8.10 -1.41 -21.81
N GLY A 105 8.01 -0.32 -21.04
CA GLY A 105 7.80 1.04 -21.55
C GLY A 105 6.38 1.33 -22.05
N HIS A 106 5.55 0.31 -22.12
CA HIS A 106 4.20 0.40 -22.67
C HIS A 106 3.19 0.90 -21.64
N LYS A 107 2.21 1.66 -22.09
CA LYS A 107 0.93 1.82 -21.40
C LYS A 107 0.25 0.45 -21.31
N PRO A 108 -0.67 0.23 -20.36
CA PRO A 108 -1.44 -1.02 -20.34
C PRO A 108 -2.11 -1.27 -21.70
N SER A 109 -2.17 -2.53 -22.12
CA SER A 109 -2.96 -2.90 -23.32
C SER A 109 -4.44 -2.59 -23.10
N GLU A 110 -5.21 -2.42 -24.18
CA GLU A 110 -6.61 -1.96 -24.09
C GLU A 110 -7.47 -2.86 -23.19
N ASN A 111 -7.23 -4.17 -23.25
CA ASN A 111 -7.94 -5.19 -22.46
C ASN A 111 -7.15 -5.66 -21.24
N CYS A 112 -6.19 -4.87 -20.75
CA CYS A 112 -5.37 -5.24 -19.61
C CYS A 112 -6.22 -5.44 -18.34
N ASP A 113 -6.11 -6.61 -17.74
CA ASP A 113 -6.70 -6.91 -16.42
C ASP A 113 -5.78 -6.52 -15.27
N VAL A 114 -4.50 -6.88 -15.38
CA VAL A 114 -3.50 -6.59 -14.34
C VAL A 114 -2.30 -5.89 -14.95
N TYR A 115 -2.00 -4.71 -14.42
CA TYR A 115 -0.83 -3.93 -14.78
C TYR A 115 0.23 -4.05 -13.69
N ILE A 116 1.33 -4.76 -13.97
CA ILE A 116 2.44 -4.93 -13.03
C ILE A 116 3.36 -3.73 -13.14
N VAL A 117 3.52 -3.01 -12.02
CA VAL A 117 4.47 -1.90 -11.90
C VAL A 117 5.76 -2.44 -11.31
N ASN A 118 6.62 -2.95 -12.17
CA ASN A 118 7.92 -3.52 -11.85
C ASN A 118 9.08 -2.53 -12.04
N THR A 119 8.84 -1.26 -11.68
CA THR A 119 9.82 -0.16 -11.71
C THR A 119 9.96 0.47 -10.35
N TYR A 120 11.19 0.89 -9.99
CA TYR A 120 11.45 1.57 -8.72
C TYR A 120 10.92 3.00 -8.70
N GLY A 121 10.47 3.45 -7.51
CA GLY A 121 10.12 4.85 -7.26
C GLY A 121 8.80 5.33 -7.87
N GLU A 122 8.03 4.45 -8.52
CA GLU A 122 6.76 4.85 -9.17
C GLU A 122 5.49 4.52 -8.35
N MET A 123 5.61 3.82 -7.22
CA MET A 123 4.45 3.34 -6.46
C MET A 123 3.46 4.46 -6.11
N SER A 124 3.94 5.59 -5.59
CA SER A 124 3.07 6.73 -5.21
C SER A 124 2.27 7.28 -6.39
N LYS A 125 2.86 7.27 -7.58
CA LYS A 125 2.19 7.73 -8.81
C LYS A 125 0.96 6.87 -9.13
N PHE A 126 1.09 5.55 -8.94
CA PHE A 126 0.02 4.59 -9.23
C PHE A 126 -1.02 4.50 -8.10
N LEU A 127 -0.61 4.70 -6.85
CA LEU A 127 -1.52 4.80 -5.72
C LEU A 127 -2.54 5.94 -5.89
N ARG A 128 -2.16 7.06 -6.53
CA ARG A 128 -3.07 8.19 -6.82
C ARG A 128 -4.23 7.84 -7.78
N LEU A 129 -4.12 6.75 -8.53
CA LEU A 129 -5.15 6.30 -9.46
C LEU A 129 -6.23 5.46 -8.78
N SER A 130 -5.98 4.99 -7.57
CA SER A 130 -6.88 4.11 -6.84
C SER A 130 -7.48 4.81 -5.63
N ASN A 131 -8.70 4.41 -5.27
CA ASN A 131 -9.33 4.81 -4.01
C ASN A 131 -9.19 3.74 -2.93
N VAL A 132 -8.84 2.52 -3.31
CA VAL A 132 -8.69 1.38 -2.39
C VAL A 132 -7.42 0.62 -2.73
N THR A 133 -6.58 0.42 -1.73
CA THR A 133 -5.30 -0.28 -1.89
C THR A 133 -5.16 -1.41 -0.89
N PHE A 134 -4.75 -2.58 -1.37
CA PHE A 134 -4.25 -3.66 -0.52
C PHE A 134 -2.75 -3.45 -0.28
N ILE A 135 -2.32 -3.53 0.99
CA ILE A 135 -0.91 -3.46 1.37
C ILE A 135 -0.40 -4.87 1.69
N GLY A 136 0.58 -5.30 0.91
CA GLY A 136 1.15 -6.64 0.95
C GLY A 136 2.04 -6.94 2.16
N GLY A 137 2.58 -8.18 2.19
CA GLY A 137 3.33 -8.73 3.33
C GLY A 137 2.44 -8.96 4.56
N SER A 138 1.14 -8.81 4.41
CA SER A 138 0.17 -8.79 5.50
C SER A 138 -0.72 -10.03 5.56
N LEU A 139 -0.92 -10.74 4.46
CA LEU A 139 -1.57 -12.06 4.43
C LEU A 139 -0.56 -13.20 4.65
N VAL A 140 0.69 -12.97 4.29
CA VAL A 140 1.81 -13.89 4.49
C VAL A 140 2.61 -13.54 5.75
N ASN A 141 3.49 -14.43 6.20
CA ASN A 141 4.24 -14.24 7.45
C ASN A 141 5.48 -13.33 7.24
N HIS A 142 5.24 -12.06 6.84
CA HIS A 142 6.30 -11.08 6.57
C HIS A 142 6.26 -9.85 7.51
N GLY A 143 5.15 -9.66 8.24
CA GLY A 143 5.01 -8.56 9.20
C GLY A 143 4.44 -7.26 8.62
N GLY A 144 3.93 -7.30 7.38
CA GLY A 144 3.28 -6.18 6.71
C GLY A 144 4.23 -5.14 6.13
N GLN A 145 3.68 -4.23 5.33
CA GLN A 145 4.38 -3.10 4.73
C GLN A 145 3.76 -1.76 5.19
N ASN A 146 4.47 -0.65 4.96
CA ASN A 146 4.04 0.67 5.42
C ASN A 146 2.79 1.17 4.65
N PRO A 147 1.64 1.40 5.31
CA PRO A 147 0.41 1.84 4.65
C PRO A 147 0.34 3.35 4.40
N LEU A 148 1.22 4.15 5.03
CA LEU A 148 1.09 5.62 5.07
C LEU A 148 1.18 6.27 3.70
N GLU A 149 1.95 5.71 2.78
CA GLU A 149 2.04 6.22 1.42
C GLU A 149 0.70 6.11 0.70
N ALA A 150 0.04 4.95 0.79
CA ALA A 150 -1.29 4.77 0.21
C ALA A 150 -2.32 5.73 0.82
N VAL A 151 -2.30 5.90 2.15
CA VAL A 151 -3.23 6.81 2.84
C VAL A 151 -3.02 8.26 2.40
N ARG A 152 -1.75 8.73 2.28
CA ARG A 152 -1.44 10.08 1.79
C ARG A 152 -1.87 10.32 0.35
N MET A 153 -1.92 9.27 -0.47
CA MET A 153 -2.45 9.33 -1.84
C MET A 153 -3.99 9.23 -1.86
N GLY A 154 -4.66 9.21 -0.71
CA GLY A 154 -6.11 9.24 -0.61
C GLY A 154 -6.78 7.87 -0.53
N ASN A 155 -6.02 6.79 -0.41
CA ASN A 155 -6.55 5.44 -0.47
C ASN A 155 -7.14 4.98 0.87
N TYR A 156 -8.24 4.24 0.78
CA TYR A 156 -8.68 3.32 1.83
C TYR A 156 -7.78 2.08 1.81
N VAL A 157 -7.26 1.66 2.97
CA VAL A 157 -6.29 0.57 3.04
C VAL A 157 -6.94 -0.75 3.45
N MET A 158 -6.65 -1.81 2.70
CA MET A 158 -6.88 -3.19 3.10
C MET A 158 -5.56 -3.85 3.50
N HIS A 159 -5.59 -4.67 4.53
CA HIS A 159 -4.42 -5.46 4.97
C HIS A 159 -4.83 -6.76 5.63
N GLY A 160 -3.95 -7.76 5.61
CA GLY A 160 -4.12 -8.99 6.38
C GLY A 160 -3.75 -8.80 7.86
N LYS A 161 -3.82 -9.88 8.63
CA LYS A 161 -3.54 -9.86 10.09
C LYS A 161 -2.05 -9.63 10.43
N LYS A 162 -1.13 -10.00 9.52
CA LYS A 162 0.32 -10.00 9.76
C LYS A 162 0.92 -8.60 9.52
N VAL A 163 0.84 -7.71 10.51
CA VAL A 163 1.29 -6.30 10.40
C VAL A 163 2.22 -5.88 11.53
N ASN A 164 2.95 -6.81 12.11
CA ASN A 164 3.75 -6.59 13.31
C ASN A 164 4.79 -5.47 13.17
N ASN A 165 5.40 -5.30 11.98
CA ASN A 165 6.38 -4.24 11.69
C ASN A 165 5.78 -2.82 11.72
N PHE A 166 4.44 -2.70 11.66
CA PHE A 166 3.70 -1.44 11.54
C PHE A 166 2.47 -1.39 12.44
N LYS A 167 2.43 -2.22 13.49
CA LYS A 167 1.28 -2.41 14.40
C LYS A 167 0.69 -1.08 14.92
N GLU A 168 1.55 -0.16 15.37
CA GLU A 168 1.11 1.15 15.88
C GLU A 168 0.46 1.99 14.78
N ILE A 169 1.04 1.98 13.57
CA ILE A 169 0.49 2.70 12.41
C ILE A 169 -0.90 2.16 12.06
N TYR A 170 -1.04 0.84 11.93
CA TYR A 170 -2.34 0.24 11.62
C TYR A 170 -3.38 0.47 12.71
N LYS A 171 -2.97 0.51 14.00
CA LYS A 171 -3.86 0.87 15.12
C LYS A 171 -4.40 2.30 14.96
N GLU A 172 -3.53 3.26 14.62
CA GLU A 172 -3.94 4.66 14.37
C GLU A 172 -4.87 4.76 13.14
N LEU A 173 -4.53 4.11 12.02
CA LEU A 173 -5.38 4.10 10.83
C LEU A 173 -6.75 3.48 11.09
N LYS A 174 -6.83 2.46 11.94
CA LYS A 174 -8.09 1.82 12.36
C LYS A 174 -8.94 2.80 13.19
N SER A 175 -8.34 3.56 14.13
CA SER A 175 -9.06 4.58 14.91
C SER A 175 -9.65 5.68 14.01
N LEU A 176 -8.97 6.01 12.91
CA LEU A 176 -9.44 6.97 11.91
C LEU A 176 -10.47 6.38 10.93
N LYS A 177 -10.76 5.08 11.00
CA LYS A 177 -11.68 4.36 10.10
C LYS A 177 -11.27 4.50 8.62
N ILE A 178 -9.99 4.35 8.33
CA ILE A 178 -9.42 4.41 6.97
C ILE A 178 -8.70 3.12 6.57
N THR A 179 -8.88 2.07 7.34
CA THR A 179 -8.34 0.73 7.04
C THR A 179 -9.29 -0.37 7.49
N SER A 180 -9.16 -1.53 6.83
CA SER A 180 -9.82 -2.78 7.21
C SER A 180 -8.84 -3.95 7.19
N GLU A 181 -8.85 -4.73 8.26
CA GLU A 181 -8.24 -6.06 8.27
C GLU A 181 -9.13 -7.03 7.48
N ILE A 182 -8.51 -7.81 6.59
CA ILE A 182 -9.19 -8.82 5.77
C ILE A 182 -8.58 -10.21 6.01
N LYS A 183 -9.40 -11.24 5.92
CA LYS A 183 -9.01 -12.64 6.16
C LYS A 183 -9.08 -13.49 4.89
N ASN A 184 -9.89 -13.10 3.92
CA ASN A 184 -10.15 -13.85 2.69
C ASN A 184 -10.62 -12.94 1.55
N ILE A 185 -10.72 -13.53 0.36
CA ILE A 185 -11.11 -12.83 -0.88
C ILE A 185 -12.52 -12.22 -0.77
N ASP A 186 -13.46 -12.88 -0.08
CA ASP A 186 -14.83 -12.38 0.05
C ASP A 186 -14.89 -11.09 0.86
N GLN A 187 -14.08 -11.01 1.92
CA GLN A 187 -13.95 -9.76 2.68
C GLN A 187 -13.25 -8.68 1.87
N MET A 188 -12.22 -9.02 1.08
CA MET A 188 -11.59 -8.06 0.17
C MET A 188 -12.59 -7.49 -0.83
N GLU A 189 -13.42 -8.35 -1.44
CA GLU A 189 -14.48 -7.92 -2.36
C GLU A 189 -15.45 -6.95 -1.66
N LYS A 190 -15.98 -7.33 -0.49
CA LYS A 190 -16.91 -6.48 0.29
C LYS A 190 -16.30 -5.12 0.61
N VAL A 191 -15.04 -5.09 1.05
CA VAL A 191 -14.34 -3.84 1.38
C VAL A 191 -14.13 -2.99 0.12
N PHE A 192 -13.74 -3.58 -1.02
CA PHE A 192 -13.60 -2.86 -2.28
C PHE A 192 -14.93 -2.27 -2.74
N VAL A 193 -16.00 -3.08 -2.80
CA VAL A 193 -17.34 -2.63 -3.22
C VAL A 193 -17.84 -1.48 -2.35
N LYS A 194 -17.62 -1.54 -1.04
CA LYS A 194 -18.00 -0.47 -0.11
C LYS A 194 -17.21 0.81 -0.31
N ASN A 195 -15.91 0.71 -0.65
CA ASN A 195 -14.99 1.85 -0.60
C ASN A 195 -14.43 2.28 -1.97
N HIS A 196 -14.87 1.71 -3.10
CA HIS A 196 -14.32 2.00 -4.42
C HIS A 196 -14.46 3.47 -4.88
N ASN A 197 -15.30 4.25 -4.22
CA ASN A 197 -15.45 5.69 -4.39
C ASN A 197 -14.98 6.48 -3.15
N TYR A 198 -14.21 5.83 -2.26
CA TYR A 198 -13.73 6.46 -1.04
C TYR A 198 -12.89 7.70 -1.34
N LYS A 199 -13.11 8.73 -0.51
CA LYS A 199 -12.28 9.94 -0.48
C LYS A 199 -11.91 10.21 0.97
N ILE A 200 -10.63 10.27 1.25
CA ILE A 200 -10.16 10.65 2.58
C ILE A 200 -10.52 12.11 2.86
N SER A 201 -11.04 12.40 4.05
CA SER A 201 -11.28 13.80 4.44
C SER A 201 -9.98 14.52 4.75
N ASN A 202 -9.94 15.82 4.47
CA ASN A 202 -8.77 16.67 4.77
C ASN A 202 -8.41 16.62 6.26
N SER A 203 -9.40 16.54 7.15
CA SER A 203 -9.17 16.41 8.59
C SER A 203 -8.36 15.15 8.94
N LYS A 204 -8.71 13.99 8.39
CA LYS A 204 -7.96 12.73 8.61
C LYS A 204 -6.56 12.80 8.03
N LEU A 205 -6.43 13.35 6.82
CA LEU A 205 -5.12 13.48 6.14
C LEU A 205 -4.21 14.44 6.91
N ASN A 206 -4.75 15.58 7.36
CA ASN A 206 -4.01 16.57 8.16
C ASN A 206 -3.54 15.97 9.49
N LYS A 207 -4.36 15.15 10.15
CA LYS A 207 -3.95 14.45 11.39
C LYS A 207 -2.73 13.55 11.16
N ILE A 208 -2.72 12.78 10.07
CA ILE A 208 -1.60 11.89 9.72
C ILE A 208 -0.34 12.69 9.38
N ASN A 209 -0.48 13.78 8.61
CA ASN A 209 0.64 14.63 8.24
C ASN A 209 1.21 15.37 9.45
N TYR A 210 0.35 15.87 10.33
CA TYR A 210 0.75 16.50 11.59
C TYR A 210 1.53 15.54 12.50
N LEU A 211 1.06 14.31 12.66
CA LEU A 211 1.79 13.28 13.40
C LEU A 211 3.19 13.06 12.82
N GLY A 212 3.30 13.00 11.48
CA GLY A 212 4.58 12.84 10.80
C GLY A 212 5.52 14.01 11.04
N ALA A 213 5.05 15.25 10.90
CA ALA A 213 5.83 16.45 11.13
C ALA A 213 6.32 16.55 12.60
N LYS A 214 5.41 16.35 13.56
CA LYS A 214 5.75 16.37 15.00
C LYS A 214 6.79 15.33 15.38
N ILE A 215 6.68 14.10 14.82
CA ILE A 215 7.67 13.05 15.06
C ILE A 215 9.03 13.45 14.48
N PHE A 216 9.06 14.03 13.30
CA PHE A 216 10.29 14.49 12.66
C PHE A 216 10.96 15.60 13.51
N GLU A 217 10.21 16.63 13.88
CA GLU A 217 10.69 17.73 14.73
C GLU A 217 11.26 17.22 16.07
N ASN A 218 10.55 16.31 16.73
CA ASN A 218 11.02 15.70 17.98
C ASN A 218 12.34 14.93 17.79
N ASN A 219 12.51 14.20 16.68
CA ASN A 219 13.76 13.49 16.39
C ASN A 219 14.90 14.48 16.13
N VAL A 220 14.68 15.53 15.34
CA VAL A 220 15.67 16.58 15.09
C VAL A 220 16.10 17.29 16.37
N LYS A 221 15.13 17.66 17.23
CA LYS A 221 15.40 18.28 18.52
C LYS A 221 16.26 17.38 19.41
N GLU A 222 15.94 16.08 19.44
CA GLU A 222 16.69 15.13 20.24
C GLU A 222 18.12 14.95 19.74
N ILE A 223 18.33 14.85 18.41
CA ILE A 223 19.67 14.74 17.84
C ILE A 223 20.51 15.99 18.16
N LYS A 224 19.92 17.20 18.06
CA LYS A 224 20.61 18.46 18.38
C LYS A 224 21.08 18.55 19.85
N ASN A 225 20.46 17.80 20.76
CA ASN A 225 20.91 17.75 22.16
C ASN A 225 22.20 16.95 22.37
N TYR A 226 22.68 16.26 21.35
CA TYR A 226 23.91 15.45 21.38
C TYR A 226 25.01 15.99 20.44
N LEU A 227 24.74 17.04 19.69
CA LEU A 227 25.69 17.78 18.85
C LEU A 227 26.17 19.03 19.60
#